data_30fa4c78a310ba4afb3bd411158fcac6
#
_entry.id   30fa4c78a310ba4afb3bd411158fcac6
#
_cell.length_a   1.000
_cell.length_b   1.000
_cell.length_c   1.000
_cell.angle_alpha   90.00
_cell.angle_beta   90.00
_cell.angle_gamma   90.00
#
_symmetry.space_group_name_H-M   'P 1'
#
loop_
_entity.id
_entity.type
_entity.pdbx_description
1 polymer ?
#
loop_
_entity_poly.entity_id
_entity_poly.type
_entity_poly.pdbx_seq_one_letter_code
_entity_poly.pdbx_strand_id
1 'polypeptide(L)'
;MAKTYHKKRTISFNFGQKHIDYIKSCVKNTYNIAEGAVRAGKTVDNVYAFAHELESCPDKLHIATGSTAANAKLNIGDANGFGLEYIFRGQCRWGKYKGNECLIIQGPKTKFQQKVVIFAGAALASSFKKIRGNSYGMWIATEINLHHDNTIKECFNRTLASKHRKFFWDLNPDHPKAKIYTEYIDRYIEKAKTGEMLGGVNYQHFTIFDNVNISEDSRNEFISQYEKGSIWYQRDILGIRCVAEGLIYKPVAAEYAAKDIKDKYHLISSEYAKAHSFAKIVIGVDFGGTGSGHALVATGSTQGYKKLIALAAERHLDTNEEDIDPVKLGELVVNFALRIQRKYGRITELRCDNAEPVLIRGIKKAMADARLGYIPVLNARKDYINNRIFAFSSLFIQHRFFYTEECDTLLEALGTAIWNPKVVTEKERLDNGTSDIDTLDAFEYSFERDIKTLLPDFKFSTKEDDA
;
A
#
# COMPACT_ATOMS: atom_id res chain seq x y z
N MET A 1 -42.33 -21.24 -40.03
CA MET A 1 -41.72 -20.34 -39.03
C MET A 1 -40.23 -20.17 -39.35
N ALA A 2 -39.84 -19.02 -39.89
CA ALA A 2 -38.43 -18.76 -40.24
C ALA A 2 -37.64 -18.50 -38.97
N LYS A 3 -36.60 -19.30 -38.71
CA LYS A 3 -35.64 -19.07 -37.64
C LYS A 3 -34.79 -17.84 -38.03
N THR A 4 -35.04 -16.71 -37.37
CA THR A 4 -34.22 -15.52 -37.48
C THR A 4 -32.87 -15.82 -36.84
N TYR A 5 -31.85 -16.04 -37.64
CA TYR A 5 -30.47 -16.11 -37.17
C TYR A 5 -30.03 -14.69 -36.80
N HIS A 6 -30.00 -14.39 -35.50
CA HIS A 6 -29.28 -13.20 -35.03
C HIS A 6 -27.80 -13.37 -35.36
N LYS A 7 -27.30 -12.57 -36.30
CA LYS A 7 -25.85 -12.42 -36.52
C LYS A 7 -25.24 -12.04 -35.19
N LYS A 8 -24.45 -12.95 -34.56
CA LYS A 8 -23.63 -12.62 -33.42
C LYS A 8 -22.72 -11.44 -33.82
N ARG A 9 -22.93 -10.27 -33.21
CA ARG A 9 -22.01 -9.14 -33.37
C ARG A 9 -20.65 -9.62 -32.90
N THR A 10 -19.69 -9.69 -33.80
CA THR A 10 -18.27 -9.94 -33.44
C THR A 10 -17.74 -8.64 -32.90
N ILE A 11 -17.50 -8.56 -31.61
CA ILE A 11 -16.81 -7.43 -31.01
C ILE A 11 -15.33 -7.63 -31.32
N SER A 12 -14.70 -6.68 -32.00
CA SER A 12 -13.25 -6.69 -32.25
C SER A 12 -12.58 -5.74 -31.26
N PHE A 13 -11.46 -6.15 -30.71
CA PHE A 13 -10.58 -5.30 -29.95
C PHE A 13 -9.39 -4.88 -30.83
N ASN A 14 -9.18 -3.57 -30.96
CA ASN A 14 -8.09 -3.01 -31.74
C ASN A 14 -6.97 -2.55 -30.80
N PHE A 15 -5.73 -2.82 -31.18
CA PHE A 15 -4.56 -2.36 -30.43
C PHE A 15 -3.97 -1.13 -31.11
N GLY A 16 -3.80 -0.04 -30.35
CA GLY A 16 -3.00 1.10 -30.76
C GLY A 16 -1.50 0.73 -30.84
N GLN A 17 -0.70 1.52 -31.54
CA GLN A 17 0.72 1.20 -31.77
C GLN A 17 1.49 1.00 -30.45
N LYS A 18 1.27 1.84 -29.46
CA LYS A 18 1.87 1.74 -28.12
C LYS A 18 1.57 0.42 -27.41
N HIS A 19 0.34 -0.07 -27.52
CA HIS A 19 -0.08 -1.38 -26.99
C HIS A 19 0.62 -2.53 -27.71
N ILE A 20 0.70 -2.45 -29.07
CA ILE A 20 1.41 -3.43 -29.89
C ILE A 20 2.89 -3.50 -29.50
N ASP A 21 3.54 -2.35 -29.34
CA ASP A 21 4.96 -2.27 -28.97
C ASP A 21 5.21 -2.83 -27.57
N TYR A 22 4.31 -2.54 -26.61
CA TYR A 22 4.36 -3.13 -25.27
C TYR A 22 4.24 -4.66 -25.32
N ILE A 23 3.21 -5.19 -26.02
CA ILE A 23 2.97 -6.64 -26.14
C ILE A 23 4.17 -7.33 -26.79
N LYS A 24 4.71 -6.77 -27.87
CA LYS A 24 5.91 -7.31 -28.55
C LYS A 24 7.13 -7.30 -27.61
N SER A 25 7.29 -6.26 -26.80
CA SER A 25 8.38 -6.15 -25.84
C SER A 25 8.31 -7.20 -24.75
N CYS A 26 7.10 -7.67 -24.40
CA CYS A 26 6.90 -8.73 -23.40
C CYS A 26 7.63 -10.03 -23.75
N VAL A 27 7.80 -10.34 -25.03
CA VAL A 27 8.49 -11.56 -25.50
C VAL A 27 9.95 -11.61 -25.01
N LYS A 28 10.61 -10.45 -24.94
CA LYS A 28 12.05 -10.34 -24.61
C LYS A 28 12.33 -10.12 -23.13
N ASN A 29 11.29 -9.77 -22.33
CA ASN A 29 11.46 -9.37 -20.95
C ASN A 29 10.78 -10.34 -19.97
N THR A 30 11.41 -10.52 -18.82
CA THR A 30 10.83 -11.32 -17.72
C THR A 30 9.78 -10.53 -16.95
N TYR A 31 10.03 -9.25 -16.69
CA TYR A 31 9.14 -8.38 -15.91
C TYR A 31 8.41 -7.42 -16.85
N ASN A 32 7.10 -7.58 -16.98
CA ASN A 32 6.26 -6.77 -17.86
C ASN A 32 5.23 -6.03 -17.05
N ILE A 33 5.29 -4.72 -17.05
CA ILE A 33 4.54 -3.84 -16.16
C ILE A 33 3.82 -2.79 -16.99
N ALA A 34 2.49 -2.80 -16.93
CA ALA A 34 1.61 -1.81 -17.55
C ALA A 34 0.96 -0.95 -16.46
N GLU A 35 1.42 0.27 -16.30
CA GLU A 35 0.86 1.24 -15.35
C GLU A 35 0.10 2.33 -16.09
N GLY A 36 -0.96 2.90 -15.50
CA GLY A 36 -1.61 4.06 -16.10
C GLY A 36 -3.10 4.19 -15.83
N ALA A 37 -3.75 5.03 -16.61
CA ALA A 37 -5.14 5.45 -16.45
C ALA A 37 -6.16 4.31 -16.43
N VAL A 38 -7.30 4.57 -15.82
CA VAL A 38 -8.47 3.67 -15.88
C VAL A 38 -8.90 3.54 -17.34
N ARG A 39 -9.35 2.34 -17.74
CA ARG A 39 -9.79 2.05 -19.12
C ARG A 39 -8.72 2.25 -20.21
N ALA A 40 -7.46 2.36 -19.86
CA ALA A 40 -6.37 2.49 -20.84
C ALA A 40 -6.07 1.21 -21.65
N GLY A 41 -6.60 0.05 -21.29
CA GLY A 41 -6.39 -1.22 -22.00
C GLY A 41 -5.31 -2.13 -21.43
N LYS A 42 -4.62 -1.72 -20.38
CA LYS A 42 -3.47 -2.40 -19.75
C LYS A 42 -3.66 -3.89 -19.46
N THR A 43 -4.80 -4.23 -18.84
CA THR A 43 -5.11 -5.62 -18.48
C THR A 43 -5.24 -6.50 -19.71
N VAL A 44 -5.89 -5.99 -20.77
CA VAL A 44 -6.05 -6.72 -22.03
C VAL A 44 -4.68 -6.97 -22.68
N ASP A 45 -3.77 -5.98 -22.67
CA ASP A 45 -2.40 -6.13 -23.18
C ASP A 45 -1.67 -7.28 -22.49
N ASN A 46 -1.71 -7.28 -21.15
CA ASN A 46 -1.06 -8.31 -20.34
C ASN A 46 -1.69 -9.69 -20.59
N VAL A 47 -3.03 -9.75 -20.72
CA VAL A 47 -3.72 -11.02 -21.01
C VAL A 47 -3.30 -11.57 -22.37
N TYR A 48 -3.20 -10.72 -23.41
CA TYR A 48 -2.74 -11.14 -24.74
C TYR A 48 -1.27 -11.55 -24.75
N ALA A 49 -0.40 -10.79 -24.09
CA ALA A 49 1.01 -11.14 -23.95
C ALA A 49 1.20 -12.45 -23.18
N PHE A 50 0.49 -12.62 -22.06
CA PHE A 50 0.51 -13.86 -21.28
C PHE A 50 -0.02 -15.05 -22.08
N ALA A 51 -1.12 -14.89 -22.82
CA ALA A 51 -1.69 -15.93 -23.68
C ALA A 51 -0.71 -16.36 -24.76
N HIS A 52 -0.03 -15.42 -25.40
CA HIS A 52 1.01 -15.71 -26.41
C HIS A 52 2.14 -16.55 -25.84
N GLU A 53 2.66 -16.17 -24.67
CA GLU A 53 3.71 -16.92 -23.99
C GLU A 53 3.20 -18.29 -23.52
N LEU A 54 1.93 -18.39 -23.12
CA LEU A 54 1.32 -19.64 -22.68
C LEU A 54 1.29 -20.72 -23.77
N GLU A 55 1.15 -20.32 -25.05
CA GLU A 55 1.13 -21.25 -26.18
C GLU A 55 2.41 -22.08 -26.30
N SER A 56 3.56 -21.49 -25.94
CA SER A 56 4.89 -22.11 -26.08
C SER A 56 5.55 -22.51 -24.75
N CYS A 57 5.06 -22.01 -23.61
CA CYS A 57 5.65 -22.28 -22.31
C CYS A 57 5.62 -23.81 -22.01
N PRO A 58 6.74 -24.41 -21.57
CA PRO A 58 6.78 -25.85 -21.27
C PRO A 58 6.01 -26.22 -19.99
N ASP A 59 5.84 -25.28 -19.06
CA ASP A 59 5.19 -25.54 -17.78
C ASP A 59 3.68 -25.77 -17.96
N LYS A 60 3.13 -26.63 -17.11
CA LYS A 60 1.68 -26.95 -17.10
C LYS A 60 0.88 -25.95 -16.28
N LEU A 61 1.41 -25.54 -15.12
CA LEU A 61 0.69 -24.73 -14.15
C LEU A 61 1.14 -23.27 -14.23
N HIS A 62 0.20 -22.36 -14.19
CA HIS A 62 0.40 -20.91 -14.16
C HIS A 62 -0.53 -20.28 -13.13
N ILE A 63 -0.19 -19.09 -12.65
CA ILE A 63 -0.96 -18.40 -11.62
C ILE A 63 -1.46 -17.05 -12.14
N ALA A 64 -2.74 -16.77 -11.90
CA ALA A 64 -3.40 -15.48 -12.12
C ALA A 64 -3.90 -14.94 -10.78
N THR A 65 -3.53 -13.71 -10.43
CA THR A 65 -3.90 -13.10 -9.16
C THR A 65 -4.60 -11.75 -9.34
N GLY A 66 -5.50 -11.44 -8.43
CA GLY A 66 -6.16 -10.15 -8.28
C GLY A 66 -6.38 -9.87 -6.81
N SER A 67 -6.98 -8.75 -6.42
CA SER A 67 -7.34 -8.46 -5.03
C SER A 67 -8.16 -9.61 -4.42
N THR A 68 -9.07 -10.19 -5.19
CA THR A 68 -9.78 -11.45 -4.89
C THR A 68 -9.66 -12.44 -6.04
N ALA A 69 -9.93 -13.72 -5.79
CA ALA A 69 -9.98 -14.72 -6.86
C ALA A 69 -11.08 -14.41 -7.90
N ALA A 70 -12.20 -13.82 -7.47
CA ALA A 70 -13.26 -13.37 -8.36
C ALA A 70 -12.79 -12.25 -9.29
N ASN A 71 -12.07 -11.24 -8.76
CA ASN A 71 -11.49 -10.17 -9.57
C ASN A 71 -10.44 -10.70 -10.56
N ALA A 72 -9.58 -11.63 -10.13
CA ALA A 72 -8.65 -12.28 -11.05
C ALA A 72 -9.37 -12.99 -12.21
N LYS A 73 -10.48 -13.68 -11.95
CA LYS A 73 -11.30 -14.33 -12.99
C LYS A 73 -11.93 -13.31 -13.92
N LEU A 74 -12.53 -12.25 -13.38
CA LEU A 74 -13.18 -11.21 -14.18
C LEU A 74 -12.16 -10.45 -15.04
N ASN A 75 -11.01 -10.05 -14.46
CA ASN A 75 -10.06 -9.19 -15.15
C ASN A 75 -9.13 -9.94 -16.10
N ILE A 76 -8.81 -11.21 -15.82
CA ILE A 76 -7.85 -11.99 -16.61
C ILE A 76 -8.58 -13.09 -17.40
N GLY A 77 -9.50 -13.81 -16.76
CA GLY A 77 -10.26 -14.88 -17.40
C GLY A 77 -11.21 -14.38 -18.45
N ASP A 78 -12.09 -13.44 -18.09
CA ASP A 78 -13.09 -12.83 -18.96
C ASP A 78 -12.60 -11.55 -19.66
N ALA A 79 -11.98 -10.62 -18.94
CA ALA A 79 -11.48 -9.32 -19.40
C ALA A 79 -12.49 -8.58 -20.32
N ASN A 80 -13.74 -8.46 -19.87
CA ASN A 80 -14.86 -7.89 -20.65
C ASN A 80 -15.05 -8.55 -22.02
N GLY A 81 -14.91 -9.87 -22.09
CA GLY A 81 -15.03 -10.65 -23.32
C GLY A 81 -13.76 -10.71 -24.17
N PHE A 82 -12.61 -10.24 -23.68
CA PHE A 82 -11.31 -10.29 -24.38
C PHE A 82 -10.25 -11.08 -23.58
N GLY A 83 -10.66 -11.80 -22.52
CA GLY A 83 -9.81 -12.55 -21.65
C GLY A 83 -9.29 -13.87 -22.23
N LEU A 84 -8.65 -14.66 -21.35
CA LEU A 84 -8.11 -15.97 -21.72
C LEU A 84 -9.18 -16.90 -22.28
N GLU A 85 -10.41 -16.85 -21.77
CA GLU A 85 -11.54 -17.67 -22.27
C GLU A 85 -11.87 -17.34 -23.73
N TYR A 86 -11.83 -16.06 -24.10
CA TYR A 86 -12.05 -15.63 -25.48
C TYR A 86 -10.89 -16.01 -26.40
N ILE A 87 -9.65 -15.78 -25.95
CA ILE A 87 -8.45 -16.07 -26.74
C ILE A 87 -8.33 -17.56 -27.06
N PHE A 88 -8.68 -18.41 -26.10
CA PHE A 88 -8.63 -19.87 -26.21
C PHE A 88 -10.02 -20.50 -26.40
N ARG A 89 -10.99 -19.73 -26.94
CA ARG A 89 -12.35 -20.25 -27.16
C ARG A 89 -12.34 -21.52 -27.97
N GLY A 90 -13.14 -22.50 -27.53
CA GLY A 90 -13.16 -23.84 -28.11
C GLY A 90 -11.99 -24.74 -27.72
N GLN A 91 -11.01 -24.21 -26.98
CA GLN A 91 -9.81 -24.92 -26.50
C GLN A 91 -9.64 -24.80 -24.97
N CYS A 92 -10.58 -24.21 -24.28
CA CYS A 92 -10.53 -24.05 -22.84
C CYS A 92 -11.86 -24.39 -22.15
N ARG A 93 -11.76 -24.70 -20.87
CA ARG A 93 -12.91 -24.90 -19.97
C ARG A 93 -12.57 -24.51 -18.54
N TRP A 94 -13.55 -23.98 -17.85
CA TRP A 94 -13.45 -23.76 -16.41
C TRP A 94 -13.48 -25.10 -15.65
N GLY A 95 -12.78 -25.16 -14.54
CA GLY A 95 -12.71 -26.35 -13.71
C GLY A 95 -12.00 -26.13 -12.38
N LYS A 96 -11.65 -27.21 -11.73
CA LYS A 96 -10.85 -27.18 -10.48
C LYS A 96 -9.60 -28.01 -10.65
N TYR A 97 -8.49 -27.51 -10.14
CA TYR A 97 -7.23 -28.24 -10.03
C TYR A 97 -6.81 -28.26 -8.56
N LYS A 98 -6.77 -29.46 -7.95
CA LYS A 98 -6.48 -29.63 -6.52
C LYS A 98 -7.32 -28.70 -5.61
N GLY A 99 -8.61 -28.55 -5.91
CA GLY A 99 -9.54 -27.71 -5.14
C GLY A 99 -9.54 -26.24 -5.53
N ASN A 100 -8.57 -25.74 -6.29
CA ASN A 100 -8.49 -24.35 -6.73
C ASN A 100 -9.23 -24.17 -8.06
N GLU A 101 -9.98 -23.08 -8.19
CA GLU A 101 -10.61 -22.71 -9.46
C GLU A 101 -9.57 -22.36 -10.52
N CYS A 102 -9.75 -22.86 -11.72
CA CYS A 102 -8.78 -22.70 -12.81
C CYS A 102 -9.45 -22.69 -14.20
N LEU A 103 -8.75 -22.13 -15.16
CA LEU A 103 -9.01 -22.31 -16.59
C LEU A 103 -8.06 -23.38 -17.12
N ILE A 104 -8.63 -24.46 -17.66
CA ILE A 104 -7.90 -25.56 -18.30
C ILE A 104 -7.92 -25.31 -19.79
N ILE A 105 -6.73 -25.19 -20.40
CA ILE A 105 -6.55 -24.89 -21.82
C ILE A 105 -5.83 -26.06 -22.47
N GLN A 106 -6.39 -26.59 -23.55
CA GLN A 106 -5.78 -27.66 -24.31
C GLN A 106 -6.37 -27.68 -25.74
N GLY A 107 -5.53 -27.48 -26.71
CA GLY A 107 -5.94 -27.46 -28.11
C GLY A 107 -4.79 -27.11 -29.07
N PRO A 108 -5.09 -26.84 -30.34
CA PRO A 108 -4.07 -26.52 -31.34
C PRO A 108 -3.10 -25.41 -30.94
N LYS A 109 -3.60 -24.33 -30.31
CA LYS A 109 -2.76 -23.21 -29.86
C LYS A 109 -1.68 -23.62 -28.85
N THR A 110 -1.97 -24.57 -27.98
CA THR A 110 -1.02 -25.10 -27.01
C THR A 110 -0.32 -26.37 -27.50
N LYS A 111 -0.40 -26.67 -28.81
CA LYS A 111 0.11 -27.93 -29.40
C LYS A 111 -0.42 -29.15 -28.64
N PHE A 112 -1.69 -29.08 -28.21
CA PHE A 112 -2.41 -30.09 -27.41
C PHE A 112 -1.79 -30.34 -26.01
N GLN A 113 -0.81 -29.57 -25.58
CA GLN A 113 -0.33 -29.61 -24.21
C GLN A 113 -1.35 -28.94 -23.28
N GLN A 114 -1.66 -29.61 -22.18
CA GLN A 114 -2.58 -29.05 -21.18
C GLN A 114 -1.88 -27.97 -20.37
N LYS A 115 -2.48 -26.77 -20.38
CA LYS A 115 -2.11 -25.64 -19.52
C LYS A 115 -3.24 -25.41 -18.51
N VAL A 116 -2.87 -25.06 -17.30
CA VAL A 116 -3.81 -24.79 -16.19
C VAL A 116 -3.45 -23.45 -15.58
N VAL A 117 -4.35 -22.49 -15.65
CA VAL A 117 -4.21 -21.18 -15.02
C VAL A 117 -5.06 -21.16 -13.76
N ILE A 118 -4.45 -21.12 -12.60
CA ILE A 118 -5.12 -21.06 -11.29
C ILE A 118 -5.39 -19.61 -10.91
N PHE A 119 -6.61 -19.31 -10.42
CA PHE A 119 -7.02 -17.97 -10.02
C PHE A 119 -7.03 -17.85 -8.50
N ALA A 120 -6.31 -16.85 -7.96
CA ALA A 120 -6.18 -16.64 -6.53
C ALA A 120 -6.36 -15.17 -6.13
N GLY A 121 -6.90 -14.96 -4.93
CA GLY A 121 -6.89 -13.65 -4.30
C GLY A 121 -5.53 -13.38 -3.66
N ALA A 122 -5.14 -12.10 -3.58
CA ALA A 122 -3.81 -11.68 -3.14
C ALA A 122 -3.78 -10.54 -2.12
N ALA A 123 -4.93 -9.95 -1.77
CA ALA A 123 -4.98 -8.75 -0.92
C ALA A 123 -4.74 -9.02 0.57
N LEU A 124 -5.04 -10.22 1.07
CA LEU A 124 -4.91 -10.53 2.49
C LEU A 124 -3.53 -11.09 2.83
N ALA A 125 -3.04 -10.81 4.05
CA ALA A 125 -1.77 -11.34 4.56
C ALA A 125 -1.67 -12.87 4.47
N SER A 126 -2.79 -13.58 4.60
CA SER A 126 -2.87 -15.06 4.51
C SER A 126 -3.07 -15.60 3.09
N SER A 127 -3.27 -14.75 2.09
CA SER A 127 -3.58 -15.17 0.70
C SER A 127 -2.51 -16.08 0.09
N PHE A 128 -1.24 -15.88 0.44
CA PHE A 128 -0.13 -16.69 -0.03
C PHE A 128 -0.29 -18.19 0.31
N LYS A 129 -1.04 -18.56 1.37
CA LYS A 129 -1.27 -19.97 1.76
C LYS A 129 -1.95 -20.78 0.65
N LYS A 130 -2.79 -20.15 -0.17
CA LYS A 130 -3.49 -20.78 -1.30
C LYS A 130 -2.56 -21.02 -2.49
N ILE A 131 -1.45 -20.32 -2.58
CA ILE A 131 -0.47 -20.40 -3.67
C ILE A 131 0.61 -21.45 -3.35
N ARG A 132 0.86 -21.71 -2.07
CA ARG A 132 1.83 -22.72 -1.60
C ARG A 132 1.49 -24.13 -2.08
N GLY A 133 2.52 -24.96 -2.21
CA GLY A 133 2.38 -26.39 -2.55
C GLY A 133 2.38 -26.71 -4.04
N ASN A 134 2.45 -25.69 -4.91
CA ASN A 134 2.63 -25.86 -6.35
C ASN A 134 3.82 -25.04 -6.85
N SER A 135 4.40 -25.43 -7.99
CA SER A 135 5.31 -24.58 -8.76
C SER A 135 4.59 -24.12 -10.01
N TYR A 136 4.82 -22.87 -10.40
CA TYR A 136 4.16 -22.23 -11.53
C TYR A 136 5.20 -21.81 -12.58
N GLY A 137 4.81 -21.81 -13.85
CA GLY A 137 5.64 -21.32 -14.94
C GLY A 137 5.68 -19.80 -15.02
N MET A 138 4.51 -19.18 -15.11
CA MET A 138 4.35 -17.74 -15.25
C MET A 138 3.30 -17.21 -14.28
N TRP A 139 3.38 -15.90 -14.00
CA TRP A 139 2.44 -15.19 -13.15
C TRP A 139 1.91 -13.95 -13.83
N ILE A 140 0.57 -13.83 -13.90
CA ILE A 140 -0.14 -12.63 -14.29
C ILE A 140 -0.91 -12.08 -13.10
N ALA A 141 -0.78 -10.77 -12.84
CA ALA A 141 -1.45 -10.07 -11.75
C ALA A 141 -2.16 -8.83 -12.24
N THR A 142 -3.43 -8.69 -11.89
CA THR A 142 -4.20 -7.47 -12.11
C THR A 142 -4.26 -6.66 -10.81
N GLU A 143 -4.11 -5.33 -10.90
CA GLU A 143 -4.08 -4.41 -9.76
C GLU A 143 -3.03 -4.84 -8.72
N ILE A 144 -1.78 -5.03 -9.15
CA ILE A 144 -0.67 -5.55 -8.32
C ILE A 144 -0.42 -4.69 -7.07
N ASN A 145 -0.72 -3.39 -7.12
CA ASN A 145 -0.63 -2.47 -5.97
C ASN A 145 -1.59 -2.84 -4.82
N LEU A 146 -2.62 -3.64 -5.08
CA LEU A 146 -3.55 -4.15 -4.06
C LEU A 146 -3.13 -5.51 -3.50
N HIS A 147 -1.99 -6.06 -3.92
CA HIS A 147 -1.50 -7.34 -3.44
C HIS A 147 -0.71 -7.18 -2.14
N HIS A 148 -0.94 -8.08 -1.20
CA HIS A 148 -0.12 -8.15 0.00
C HIS A 148 1.30 -8.64 -0.35
N ASP A 149 2.32 -8.05 0.27
CA ASP A 149 3.73 -8.32 0.01
C ASP A 149 4.11 -9.80 0.14
N ASN A 150 3.57 -10.50 1.16
CA ASN A 150 3.75 -11.94 1.32
C ASN A 150 3.32 -12.75 0.08
N THR A 151 2.24 -12.32 -0.58
CA THR A 151 1.74 -12.97 -1.78
C THR A 151 2.66 -12.70 -2.97
N ILE A 152 3.17 -11.47 -3.11
CA ILE A 152 4.13 -11.10 -4.15
C ILE A 152 5.40 -11.96 -3.99
N LYS A 153 5.97 -12.03 -2.79
CA LYS A 153 7.15 -12.83 -2.49
C LYS A 153 6.92 -14.34 -2.75
N GLU A 154 5.75 -14.85 -2.36
CA GLU A 154 5.41 -16.25 -2.60
C GLU A 154 5.29 -16.55 -4.12
N CYS A 155 4.69 -15.67 -4.92
CA CYS A 155 4.63 -15.84 -6.38
C CYS A 155 6.02 -15.89 -7.01
N PHE A 156 6.96 -15.08 -6.54
CA PHE A 156 8.34 -15.13 -6.99
C PHE A 156 9.00 -16.48 -6.64
N ASN A 157 8.81 -16.95 -5.40
CA ASN A 157 9.37 -18.22 -4.95
C ASN A 157 8.81 -19.41 -5.74
N ARG A 158 7.50 -19.40 -6.00
CA ARG A 158 6.82 -20.51 -6.69
C ARG A 158 7.04 -20.55 -8.20
N THR A 159 7.56 -19.50 -8.78
CA THR A 159 7.95 -19.45 -10.19
C THR A 159 9.44 -19.70 -10.43
N LEU A 160 10.24 -19.85 -9.36
CA LEU A 160 11.71 -19.93 -9.46
C LEU A 160 12.20 -21.14 -10.29
N ALA A 161 11.50 -22.27 -10.23
CA ALA A 161 11.87 -23.49 -10.94
C ALA A 161 11.54 -23.45 -12.45
N SER A 162 10.77 -22.47 -12.92
CA SER A 162 10.39 -22.35 -14.33
C SER A 162 11.58 -21.95 -15.18
N LYS A 163 11.76 -22.62 -16.32
CA LYS A 163 12.72 -22.25 -17.36
C LYS A 163 12.20 -21.11 -18.27
N HIS A 164 10.89 -20.86 -18.23
CA HIS A 164 10.22 -19.82 -19.01
C HIS A 164 9.49 -18.86 -18.07
N ARG A 165 10.20 -18.36 -17.08
CA ARG A 165 9.69 -17.50 -16.02
C ARG A 165 9.36 -16.12 -16.57
N LYS A 166 8.07 -15.69 -16.47
CA LYS A 166 7.62 -14.35 -16.86
C LYS A 166 6.54 -13.83 -15.93
N PHE A 167 6.51 -12.52 -15.76
CA PHE A 167 5.58 -11.77 -14.93
C PHE A 167 4.88 -10.70 -15.76
N PHE A 168 3.55 -10.59 -15.58
CA PHE A 168 2.70 -9.62 -16.27
C PHE A 168 1.86 -8.90 -15.24
N TRP A 169 2.16 -7.65 -14.98
CA TRP A 169 1.50 -6.86 -13.94
C TRP A 169 0.81 -5.66 -14.54
N ASP A 170 -0.43 -5.42 -14.15
CA ASP A 170 -1.07 -4.15 -14.37
C ASP A 170 -1.43 -3.46 -13.06
N LEU A 171 -1.49 -2.13 -13.11
CA LEU A 171 -1.96 -1.32 -12.00
C LEU A 171 -2.46 0.05 -12.46
N ASN A 172 -3.40 0.59 -11.69
CA ASN A 172 -3.69 2.01 -11.71
C ASN A 172 -2.70 2.72 -10.81
N PRO A 173 -2.37 4.00 -11.09
CA PRO A 173 -1.42 4.76 -10.28
C PRO A 173 -1.87 4.88 -8.83
N ASP A 174 -0.91 4.81 -7.95
CA ASP A 174 -1.06 4.96 -6.51
C ASP A 174 -0.16 6.09 -6.00
N HIS A 175 -0.04 6.23 -4.67
CA HIS A 175 0.89 7.18 -4.08
C HIS A 175 2.32 6.91 -4.57
N PRO A 176 3.11 7.96 -4.96
CA PRO A 176 4.44 7.77 -5.55
C PRO A 176 5.44 6.98 -4.69
N LYS A 177 5.23 6.95 -3.37
CA LYS A 177 6.06 6.18 -2.41
C LYS A 177 5.41 4.87 -1.95
N ALA A 178 4.35 4.40 -2.61
CA ALA A 178 3.77 3.10 -2.29
C ALA A 178 4.83 1.99 -2.45
N LYS A 179 4.78 0.96 -1.58
CA LYS A 179 5.75 -0.15 -1.58
C LYS A 179 5.91 -0.82 -2.93
N ILE A 180 4.82 -0.91 -3.71
CA ILE A 180 4.87 -1.49 -5.05
C ILE A 180 5.86 -0.75 -5.95
N TYR A 181 6.06 0.56 -5.77
CA TYR A 181 7.04 1.33 -6.52
C TYR A 181 8.43 1.24 -5.91
N THR A 182 8.56 1.54 -4.62
CA THR A 182 9.86 1.65 -3.96
C THR A 182 10.59 0.31 -3.84
N GLU A 183 9.87 -0.77 -3.57
CA GLU A 183 10.49 -2.09 -3.40
C GLU A 183 10.56 -2.92 -4.70
N TYR A 184 9.67 -2.65 -5.66
CA TYR A 184 9.56 -3.44 -6.89
C TYR A 184 9.73 -2.60 -8.15
N ILE A 185 8.74 -1.84 -8.60
CA ILE A 185 8.70 -1.29 -9.95
C ILE A 185 9.87 -0.35 -10.23
N ASP A 186 10.02 0.70 -9.43
CA ASP A 186 11.08 1.71 -9.66
C ASP A 186 12.46 1.12 -9.43
N ARG A 187 12.59 0.27 -8.41
CA ARG A 187 13.83 -0.47 -8.13
C ARG A 187 14.22 -1.40 -9.28
N TYR A 188 13.25 -2.07 -9.91
CA TYR A 188 13.52 -2.96 -11.04
C TYR A 188 13.92 -2.17 -12.28
N ILE A 189 13.26 -1.03 -12.53
CA ILE A 189 13.61 -0.12 -13.62
C ILE A 189 15.04 0.40 -13.45
N GLU A 190 15.42 0.84 -12.25
CA GLU A 190 16.79 1.33 -11.98
C GLU A 190 17.82 0.20 -12.14
N LYS A 191 17.56 -0.98 -11.58
CA LYS A 191 18.43 -2.14 -11.76
C LYS A 191 18.55 -2.61 -13.21
N ALA A 192 17.51 -2.42 -14.03
CA ALA A 192 17.57 -2.75 -15.44
C ALA A 192 18.49 -1.77 -16.19
N LYS A 193 18.50 -0.47 -15.82
CA LYS A 193 19.41 0.53 -16.39
C LYS A 193 20.88 0.24 -16.07
N THR A 194 21.18 -0.29 -14.89
CA THR A 194 22.55 -0.66 -14.47
C THR A 194 22.97 -2.05 -14.95
N GLY A 195 22.07 -2.82 -15.58
CA GLY A 195 22.33 -4.20 -16.01
C GLY A 195 22.28 -5.23 -14.87
N GLU A 196 21.90 -4.84 -13.66
CA GLU A 196 21.78 -5.73 -12.51
C GLU A 196 20.51 -6.59 -12.55
N MET A 197 19.48 -6.16 -13.27
CA MET A 197 18.22 -6.91 -13.40
C MET A 197 18.29 -7.89 -14.56
N LEU A 198 18.57 -9.15 -14.22
CA LEU A 198 18.61 -10.22 -15.22
C LEU A 198 17.21 -10.53 -15.74
N GLY A 199 17.07 -10.76 -17.04
CA GLY A 199 15.82 -11.07 -17.72
C GLY A 199 15.06 -9.86 -18.25
N GLY A 200 15.50 -8.65 -17.96
CA GLY A 200 14.94 -7.40 -18.51
C GLY A 200 13.59 -6.97 -17.89
N VAL A 201 13.34 -5.67 -17.98
CA VAL A 201 12.12 -5.02 -17.50
C VAL A 201 11.48 -4.27 -18.66
N ASN A 202 10.24 -4.57 -18.96
CA ASN A 202 9.37 -3.87 -19.89
C ASN A 202 8.35 -3.07 -19.07
N TYR A 203 8.56 -1.78 -18.91
CA TYR A 203 7.63 -0.88 -18.24
C TYR A 203 7.02 0.09 -19.26
N GLN A 204 5.69 0.20 -19.24
CA GLN A 204 4.98 1.15 -20.08
C GLN A 204 3.89 1.85 -19.29
N HIS A 205 3.89 3.18 -19.40
CA HIS A 205 2.82 4.03 -18.86
C HIS A 205 1.75 4.27 -19.92
N PHE A 206 0.47 4.17 -19.54
CA PHE A 206 -0.68 4.35 -20.43
C PHE A 206 -1.64 5.43 -19.90
N THR A 207 -2.18 6.22 -20.81
CA THR A 207 -3.26 7.18 -20.58
C THR A 207 -4.57 6.67 -21.19
N ILE A 208 -5.70 7.31 -20.89
CA ILE A 208 -6.97 6.97 -21.53
C ILE A 208 -6.93 7.23 -23.05
N PHE A 209 -6.05 8.14 -23.51
CA PHE A 209 -5.90 8.50 -24.92
C PHE A 209 -5.24 7.38 -25.75
N ASP A 210 -4.54 6.46 -25.10
CA ASP A 210 -3.87 5.35 -25.77
C ASP A 210 -4.89 4.26 -26.19
N ASN A 211 -6.09 4.22 -25.58
CA ASN A 211 -7.11 3.21 -25.91
C ASN A 211 -7.94 3.60 -27.14
N VAL A 212 -7.60 3.01 -28.27
CA VAL A 212 -8.26 3.25 -29.57
C VAL A 212 -9.68 2.66 -29.68
N ASN A 213 -10.12 1.86 -28.69
CA ASN A 213 -11.44 1.27 -28.68
C ASN A 213 -12.51 2.19 -28.05
N ILE A 214 -12.10 3.29 -27.42
CA ILE A 214 -12.98 4.31 -26.87
C ILE A 214 -13.14 5.41 -27.92
N SER A 215 -14.38 5.67 -28.36
CA SER A 215 -14.64 6.77 -29.27
C SER A 215 -14.25 8.12 -28.66
N GLU A 216 -13.95 9.09 -29.50
CA GLU A 216 -13.59 10.43 -29.03
C GLU A 216 -14.73 11.06 -28.22
N ASP A 217 -15.96 10.91 -28.66
CA ASP A 217 -17.14 11.42 -27.95
C ASP A 217 -17.28 10.79 -26.55
N SER A 218 -17.20 9.46 -26.45
CA SER A 218 -17.28 8.76 -25.16
C SER A 218 -16.12 9.12 -24.23
N ARG A 219 -14.93 9.33 -24.79
CA ARG A 219 -13.78 9.78 -24.04
C ARG A 219 -13.94 11.21 -23.52
N ASN A 220 -14.43 12.13 -24.38
CA ASN A 220 -14.68 13.51 -23.99
C ASN A 220 -15.80 13.62 -22.96
N GLU A 221 -16.87 12.83 -23.09
CA GLU A 221 -17.93 12.72 -22.09
C GLU A 221 -17.35 12.26 -20.73
N PHE A 222 -16.56 11.18 -20.72
CA PHE A 222 -15.93 10.69 -19.52
C PHE A 222 -14.98 11.73 -18.88
N ILE A 223 -14.15 12.39 -19.70
CA ILE A 223 -13.24 13.45 -19.23
C ILE A 223 -14.00 14.64 -18.66
N SER A 224 -15.16 14.99 -19.19
CA SER A 224 -15.96 16.12 -18.72
C SER A 224 -16.48 15.96 -17.29
N GLN A 225 -16.48 14.72 -16.76
CA GLN A 225 -16.85 14.43 -15.36
C GLN A 225 -15.75 14.79 -14.36
N TYR A 226 -14.54 15.14 -14.84
CA TYR A 226 -13.38 15.43 -14.02
C TYR A 226 -13.01 16.91 -14.12
N GLU A 227 -12.71 17.53 -12.99
CA GLU A 227 -12.10 18.85 -12.97
C GLU A 227 -10.64 18.75 -13.45
N LYS A 228 -10.29 19.53 -14.49
CA LYS A 228 -8.92 19.55 -15.03
C LYS A 228 -7.94 20.02 -13.96
N GLY A 229 -6.88 19.21 -13.74
CA GLY A 229 -5.88 19.48 -12.71
C GLY A 229 -6.19 18.84 -11.36
N SER A 230 -7.39 18.28 -11.16
CA SER A 230 -7.68 17.48 -9.96
C SER A 230 -6.82 16.20 -9.94
N ILE A 231 -6.62 15.64 -8.76
CA ILE A 231 -5.90 14.37 -8.57
C ILE A 231 -6.61 13.24 -9.31
N TRP A 232 -7.95 13.25 -9.31
CA TRP A 232 -8.75 12.29 -10.05
C TRP A 232 -8.48 12.35 -11.55
N TYR A 233 -8.41 13.57 -12.12
CA TYR A 233 -8.04 13.76 -13.52
C TYR A 233 -6.62 13.23 -13.81
N GLN A 234 -5.66 13.57 -12.94
CA GLN A 234 -4.28 13.11 -13.11
C GLN A 234 -4.18 11.60 -13.04
N ARG A 235 -4.84 10.96 -12.05
CA ARG A 235 -4.78 9.51 -11.85
C ARG A 235 -5.58 8.75 -12.89
N ASP A 236 -6.85 9.11 -13.08
CA ASP A 236 -7.80 8.28 -13.83
C ASP A 236 -7.77 8.57 -15.35
N ILE A 237 -7.36 9.78 -15.76
CA ILE A 237 -7.27 10.20 -17.16
C ILE A 237 -5.83 10.12 -17.68
N LEU A 238 -4.88 10.70 -16.93
CA LEU A 238 -3.50 10.77 -17.35
C LEU A 238 -2.66 9.60 -16.86
N GLY A 239 -3.15 8.82 -15.89
CA GLY A 239 -2.42 7.70 -15.33
C GLY A 239 -1.22 8.09 -14.49
N ILE A 240 -1.19 9.30 -13.93
CA ILE A 240 -0.07 9.84 -13.16
C ILE A 240 -0.19 9.41 -11.71
N ARG A 241 0.92 9.00 -11.11
CA ARG A 241 1.02 8.72 -9.68
C ARG A 241 0.80 10.02 -8.90
N CYS A 242 -0.18 10.02 -8.02
CA CYS A 242 -0.59 11.22 -7.28
C CYS A 242 -0.75 10.93 -5.81
N VAL A 243 -0.58 11.96 -5.03
CA VAL A 243 -0.93 11.96 -3.60
C VAL A 243 -2.46 12.14 -3.49
N ALA A 244 -3.14 11.30 -2.70
CA ALA A 244 -4.60 11.25 -2.65
C ALA A 244 -5.25 12.59 -2.27
N GLU A 245 -6.40 12.93 -2.87
CA GLU A 245 -7.29 13.98 -2.38
C GLU A 245 -7.85 13.60 -1.00
N GLY A 246 -8.15 14.63 -0.21
CA GLY A 246 -8.65 14.39 1.15
C GLY A 246 -7.55 14.19 2.17
N LEU A 247 -6.28 14.46 1.83
CA LEU A 247 -5.20 14.44 2.80
C LEU A 247 -5.52 15.31 4.02
N ILE A 248 -5.35 14.71 5.18
CA ILE A 248 -5.53 15.39 6.46
C ILE A 248 -4.40 16.41 6.66
N TYR A 249 -3.15 16.00 6.41
CA TYR A 249 -1.96 16.80 6.68
C TYR A 249 -1.23 17.17 5.38
N LYS A 250 -1.88 17.97 4.52
CA LYS A 250 -1.32 18.37 3.20
C LYS A 250 0.11 18.91 3.25
N PRO A 251 0.50 19.79 4.20
CA PRO A 251 1.87 20.30 4.27
C PRO A 251 2.89 19.19 4.60
N VAL A 252 2.53 18.23 5.46
CA VAL A 252 3.39 17.09 5.80
C VAL A 252 3.55 16.15 4.61
N ALA A 253 2.47 15.94 3.86
CA ALA A 253 2.50 15.13 2.64
C ALA A 253 3.46 15.69 1.59
N ALA A 254 3.59 17.01 1.50
CA ALA A 254 4.58 17.64 0.63
C ALA A 254 6.01 17.31 1.06
N GLU A 255 6.32 17.38 2.35
CA GLU A 255 7.65 16.96 2.87
C GLU A 255 7.90 15.46 2.73
N TYR A 256 6.87 14.64 2.96
CA TYR A 256 6.96 13.20 2.73
C TYR A 256 7.28 12.87 1.26
N ALA A 257 6.66 13.56 0.32
CA ALA A 257 6.90 13.39 -1.11
C ALA A 257 8.24 13.97 -1.59
N ALA A 258 8.88 14.87 -0.80
CA ALA A 258 10.12 15.52 -1.18
C ALA A 258 11.27 14.53 -1.36
N LYS A 259 11.97 14.61 -2.49
CA LYS A 259 13.14 13.78 -2.81
C LYS A 259 14.40 14.30 -2.13
N ASP A 260 14.55 15.61 -2.08
CA ASP A 260 15.71 16.26 -1.49
C ASP A 260 15.49 16.59 -0.01
N ILE A 261 16.49 16.34 0.82
CA ILE A 261 16.46 16.65 2.27
C ILE A 261 16.23 18.15 2.51
N LYS A 262 16.75 19.02 1.64
CA LYS A 262 16.57 20.48 1.74
C LYS A 262 15.10 20.93 1.67
N ASP A 263 14.23 20.12 1.10
CA ASP A 263 12.81 20.41 0.95
C ASP A 263 11.98 19.88 2.14
N LYS A 264 12.65 19.28 3.14
CA LYS A 264 12.07 18.78 4.39
C LYS A 264 12.37 19.75 5.53
N TYR A 265 11.64 20.84 5.62
CA TYR A 265 11.90 21.96 6.54
C TYR A 265 11.79 21.60 8.02
N HIS A 266 11.02 20.55 8.36
CA HIS A 266 10.81 20.11 9.74
C HIS A 266 11.71 18.93 10.13
N LEU A 267 12.50 18.39 9.20
CA LEU A 267 13.49 17.35 9.48
C LEU A 267 14.72 17.96 10.19
N ILE A 268 15.06 17.42 11.34
CA ILE A 268 16.28 17.76 12.08
C ILE A 268 17.10 16.50 12.35
N SER A 269 18.42 16.64 12.50
CA SER A 269 19.23 15.50 12.89
C SER A 269 18.97 15.11 14.35
N SER A 270 19.10 13.81 14.65
CA SER A 270 19.03 13.30 16.03
C SER A 270 20.05 13.99 16.96
N GLU A 271 21.22 14.34 16.46
CA GLU A 271 22.22 15.07 17.23
C GLU A 271 21.77 16.50 17.57
N TYR A 272 21.10 17.16 16.63
CA TYR A 272 20.50 18.48 16.91
C TYR A 272 19.33 18.35 17.91
N ALA A 273 18.50 17.34 17.78
CA ALA A 273 17.43 17.07 18.73
C ALA A 273 17.96 16.81 20.14
N LYS A 274 19.05 16.04 20.27
CA LYS A 274 19.74 15.73 21.53
C LYS A 274 20.30 16.95 22.23
N ALA A 275 20.66 18.00 21.49
CA ALA A 275 21.14 19.25 22.07
C ALA A 275 20.04 20.06 22.79
N HIS A 276 18.76 19.70 22.61
CA HIS A 276 17.66 20.36 23.30
C HIS A 276 17.47 19.79 24.72
N SER A 277 17.15 20.66 25.67
CA SER A 277 16.61 20.25 26.95
C SER A 277 15.12 20.02 26.85
N PHE A 278 14.68 18.83 27.22
CA PHE A 278 13.26 18.47 27.20
C PHE A 278 12.62 18.71 28.58
N ALA A 279 11.49 19.40 28.59
CA ALA A 279 10.64 19.47 29.77
C ALA A 279 9.93 18.12 30.01
N LYS A 280 9.63 17.42 28.92
CA LYS A 280 8.91 16.16 28.95
C LYS A 280 9.29 15.32 27.75
N ILE A 281 9.53 14.02 27.97
CA ILE A 281 9.63 12.99 26.92
C ILE A 281 8.55 11.96 27.18
N VAL A 282 7.71 11.70 26.20
CA VAL A 282 6.58 10.78 26.29
C VAL A 282 6.66 9.74 25.16
N ILE A 283 6.36 8.49 25.48
CA ILE A 283 6.20 7.44 24.49
C ILE A 283 4.69 7.13 24.38
N GLY A 284 4.12 7.31 23.20
CA GLY A 284 2.80 6.81 22.85
C GLY A 284 2.89 5.39 22.30
N VAL A 285 1.94 4.55 22.69
CA VAL A 285 1.88 3.14 22.29
C VAL A 285 0.46 2.86 21.81
N ASP A 286 0.34 2.40 20.58
CA ASP A 286 -0.90 1.89 20.04
C ASP A 286 -0.81 0.39 19.78
N PHE A 287 -1.91 -0.32 20.03
CA PHE A 287 -1.96 -1.78 19.96
C PHE A 287 -2.64 -2.21 18.66
N GLY A 288 -1.89 -2.83 17.78
CA GLY A 288 -2.44 -3.46 16.60
C GLY A 288 -3.28 -4.69 16.92
N GLY A 289 -4.37 -4.86 16.16
CA GLY A 289 -5.12 -6.10 16.11
C GLY A 289 -4.72 -6.97 14.91
N THR A 290 -5.55 -7.96 14.58
CA THR A 290 -5.33 -8.84 13.43
C THR A 290 -5.23 -8.04 12.12
N GLY A 291 -4.01 -7.91 11.58
CA GLY A 291 -3.73 -7.20 10.32
C GLY A 291 -3.27 -5.75 10.47
N SER A 292 -3.22 -5.20 11.69
CA SER A 292 -2.58 -3.91 12.01
C SER A 292 -1.31 -4.12 12.84
N GLY A 293 -0.51 -3.07 13.05
CA GLY A 293 0.79 -3.16 13.72
C GLY A 293 0.79 -2.50 15.09
N HIS A 294 1.62 -2.99 16.00
CA HIS A 294 1.92 -2.28 17.25
C HIS A 294 2.83 -1.10 16.95
N ALA A 295 2.44 0.10 17.32
CA ALA A 295 3.19 1.32 17.05
C ALA A 295 3.72 1.97 18.33
N LEU A 296 4.96 2.45 18.24
CA LEU A 296 5.67 3.15 19.30
C LEU A 296 6.17 4.49 18.78
N VAL A 297 5.78 5.61 19.39
CA VAL A 297 6.24 6.94 18.99
C VAL A 297 6.72 7.70 20.21
N ALA A 298 7.98 8.14 20.19
CA ALA A 298 8.56 9.00 21.23
C ALA A 298 8.51 10.46 20.81
N THR A 299 7.98 11.33 21.66
CA THR A 299 8.01 12.78 21.47
C THR A 299 8.67 13.49 22.65
N GLY A 300 9.35 14.58 22.35
CA GLY A 300 9.95 15.46 23.35
C GLY A 300 9.37 16.88 23.24
N SER A 301 8.77 17.39 24.33
CA SER A 301 8.44 18.81 24.45
C SER A 301 9.63 19.57 25.01
N THR A 302 10.13 20.57 24.29
CA THR A 302 11.26 21.38 24.75
C THR A 302 10.89 22.25 25.95
N GLN A 303 11.88 22.77 26.66
CA GLN A 303 11.65 23.66 27.82
C GLN A 303 10.70 24.80 27.46
N GLY A 304 9.72 25.04 28.34
CA GLY A 304 8.64 26.00 28.12
C GLY A 304 7.65 25.58 27.03
N TYR A 305 7.65 24.31 26.61
CA TYR A 305 6.75 23.75 25.60
C TYR A 305 6.73 24.52 24.27
N LYS A 306 7.89 25.10 23.90
CA LYS A 306 8.02 25.91 22.69
C LYS A 306 7.92 25.08 21.41
N LYS A 307 8.47 23.86 21.44
CA LYS A 307 8.50 22.93 20.32
C LYS A 307 8.11 21.53 20.78
N LEU A 308 7.45 20.80 19.90
CA LEU A 308 7.26 19.35 19.97
C LEU A 308 8.16 18.69 18.94
N ILE A 309 8.99 17.75 19.38
CA ILE A 309 9.92 17.02 18.50
C ILE A 309 9.58 15.54 18.55
N ALA A 310 9.24 14.95 17.41
CA ALA A 310 9.20 13.50 17.27
C ALA A 310 10.62 12.96 17.22
N LEU A 311 10.97 12.12 18.19
CA LEU A 311 12.33 11.64 18.43
C LEU A 311 12.62 10.32 17.73
N ALA A 312 11.65 9.41 17.69
CA ALA A 312 11.69 8.14 16.97
C ALA A 312 10.27 7.57 16.84
N ALA A 313 10.07 6.78 15.79
CA ALA A 313 8.84 6.03 15.58
C ALA A 313 9.16 4.63 15.05
N GLU A 314 8.46 3.62 15.55
CA GLU A 314 8.56 2.23 15.11
C GLU A 314 7.16 1.63 14.96
N ARG A 315 6.99 0.78 13.96
CA ARG A 315 5.80 -0.05 13.77
C ARG A 315 6.20 -1.50 13.61
N HIS A 316 5.63 -2.35 14.44
CA HIS A 316 5.89 -3.78 14.46
C HIS A 316 4.65 -4.52 14.00
N LEU A 317 4.78 -5.31 12.93
CA LEU A 317 3.71 -6.10 12.34
C LEU A 317 3.89 -7.56 12.74
N ASP A 318 2.80 -8.26 13.02
CA ASP A 318 2.80 -9.70 13.09
C ASP A 318 3.30 -10.28 11.76
N THR A 319 4.27 -11.16 11.84
CA THR A 319 4.79 -11.86 10.68
C THR A 319 4.30 -13.30 10.67
N ASN A 320 4.43 -14.00 9.53
CA ASN A 320 4.06 -15.42 9.47
C ASN A 320 4.98 -16.35 10.28
N GLU A 321 6.08 -15.84 10.78
CA GLU A 321 7.08 -16.58 11.53
C GLU A 321 7.09 -16.17 13.01
N GLU A 322 6.54 -15.01 13.34
CA GLU A 322 6.57 -14.46 14.70
C GLU A 322 5.30 -13.65 14.97
N ASP A 323 4.41 -14.18 15.82
CA ASP A 323 3.30 -13.42 16.39
C ASP A 323 3.85 -12.58 17.55
N ILE A 324 3.45 -11.32 17.62
CA ILE A 324 3.85 -10.42 18.72
C ILE A 324 2.92 -10.66 19.90
N ASP A 325 3.29 -11.60 20.76
CA ASP A 325 2.59 -11.86 22.01
C ASP A 325 2.83 -10.74 23.06
N PRO A 326 2.11 -10.72 24.18
CA PRO A 326 2.29 -9.69 25.21
C PRO A 326 3.69 -9.62 25.82
N VAL A 327 4.47 -10.73 25.81
CA VAL A 327 5.85 -10.76 26.31
C VAL A 327 6.77 -10.08 25.32
N LYS A 328 6.68 -10.45 24.06
CA LYS A 328 7.44 -9.85 22.96
C LYS A 328 7.17 -8.36 22.82
N LEU A 329 5.90 -7.97 22.91
CA LEU A 329 5.53 -6.55 22.93
C LEU A 329 6.18 -5.81 24.10
N GLY A 330 6.17 -6.41 25.29
CA GLY A 330 6.86 -5.86 26.46
C GLY A 330 8.35 -5.65 26.22
N GLU A 331 9.04 -6.60 25.60
CA GLU A 331 10.46 -6.49 25.21
C GLU A 331 10.69 -5.36 24.20
N LEU A 332 9.83 -5.24 23.17
CA LEU A 332 9.92 -4.17 22.17
C LEU A 332 9.81 -2.78 22.82
N VAL A 333 8.81 -2.61 23.69
CA VAL A 333 8.59 -1.34 24.43
C VAL A 333 9.77 -1.01 25.32
N VAL A 334 10.32 -2.00 26.05
CA VAL A 334 11.49 -1.81 26.91
C VAL A 334 12.72 -1.40 26.10
N ASN A 335 12.99 -2.09 24.99
CA ASN A 335 14.13 -1.79 24.12
C ASN A 335 14.02 -0.39 23.53
N PHE A 336 12.84 -0.01 23.06
CA PHE A 336 12.54 1.32 22.56
C PHE A 336 12.76 2.38 23.66
N ALA A 337 12.20 2.18 24.86
CA ALA A 337 12.35 3.10 25.98
C ALA A 337 13.82 3.27 26.40
N LEU A 338 14.58 2.17 26.51
CA LEU A 338 16.02 2.22 26.84
C LEU A 338 16.81 3.00 25.79
N ARG A 339 16.52 2.82 24.50
CA ARG A 339 17.15 3.55 23.41
C ARG A 339 16.86 5.05 23.49
N ILE A 340 15.58 5.42 23.66
CA ILE A 340 15.17 6.83 23.80
C ILE A 340 15.80 7.46 25.03
N GLN A 341 15.74 6.78 26.19
CA GLN A 341 16.33 7.31 27.41
C GLN A 341 17.85 7.51 27.33
N ARG A 342 18.52 6.58 26.69
CA ARG A 342 19.98 6.65 26.50
C ARG A 342 20.37 7.80 25.58
N LYS A 343 19.54 8.08 24.56
CA LYS A 343 19.85 9.11 23.56
C LYS A 343 19.40 10.51 23.96
N TYR A 344 18.21 10.65 24.55
CA TYR A 344 17.57 11.95 24.77
C TYR A 344 17.32 12.30 26.24
N GLY A 345 17.55 11.37 27.16
CA GLY A 345 17.37 11.60 28.58
C GLY A 345 16.09 10.95 29.13
N ARG A 346 15.75 11.35 30.37
CA ARG A 346 14.69 10.70 31.16
C ARG A 346 13.32 10.76 30.49
N ILE A 347 12.72 9.59 30.30
CA ILE A 347 11.33 9.46 29.88
C ILE A 347 10.42 9.82 31.05
N THR A 348 9.41 10.64 30.78
CA THR A 348 8.47 11.10 31.79
C THR A 348 7.35 10.08 32.00
N GLU A 349 6.78 9.56 30.93
CA GLU A 349 5.67 8.59 30.99
C GLU A 349 5.47 7.86 29.66
N LEU A 350 4.82 6.71 29.70
CA LEU A 350 4.26 6.01 28.54
C LEU A 350 2.73 6.20 28.55
N ARG A 351 2.14 6.38 27.38
CA ARG A 351 0.69 6.48 27.18
C ARG A 351 0.24 5.43 26.20
N CYS A 352 -0.54 4.46 26.66
CA CYS A 352 -0.96 3.31 25.86
C CYS A 352 -2.45 3.42 25.52
N ASP A 353 -2.83 2.86 24.36
CA ASP A 353 -4.23 2.60 24.09
C ASP A 353 -4.89 1.88 25.26
N ASN A 354 -6.11 2.26 25.60
CA ASN A 354 -6.85 1.71 26.75
C ASN A 354 -7.71 0.49 26.40
N ALA A 355 -7.79 0.11 25.12
CA ALA A 355 -8.64 -1.00 24.66
C ALA A 355 -8.14 -2.37 25.14
N GLU A 356 -6.83 -2.52 25.41
CA GLU A 356 -6.16 -3.80 25.71
C GLU A 356 -5.51 -3.85 27.10
N PRO A 357 -6.30 -3.99 28.19
CA PRO A 357 -5.76 -3.98 29.56
C PRO A 357 -4.72 -5.09 29.84
N VAL A 358 -4.77 -6.20 29.09
CA VAL A 358 -3.83 -7.32 29.23
C VAL A 358 -2.45 -6.90 28.74
N LEU A 359 -2.35 -6.24 27.57
CA LEU A 359 -1.12 -5.75 27.01
C LEU A 359 -0.50 -4.67 27.89
N ILE A 360 -1.30 -3.75 28.43
CA ILE A 360 -0.83 -2.72 29.37
C ILE A 360 -0.20 -3.36 30.62
N ARG A 361 -0.82 -4.41 31.17
CA ARG A 361 -0.23 -5.14 32.31
C ARG A 361 1.08 -5.83 31.94
N GLY A 362 1.16 -6.41 30.75
CA GLY A 362 2.39 -6.99 30.21
C GLY A 362 3.52 -5.97 30.14
N ILE A 363 3.22 -4.80 29.56
CA ILE A 363 4.20 -3.69 29.48
C ILE A 363 4.64 -3.22 30.86
N LYS A 364 3.72 -3.01 31.80
CA LYS A 364 4.05 -2.61 33.19
C LYS A 364 4.98 -3.62 33.85
N LYS A 365 4.75 -4.91 33.66
CA LYS A 365 5.61 -5.97 34.17
C LYS A 365 6.98 -5.92 33.52
N ALA A 366 7.06 -5.89 32.19
CA ALA A 366 8.33 -5.82 31.46
C ALA A 366 9.16 -4.59 31.85
N MET A 367 8.52 -3.42 31.99
CA MET A 367 9.18 -2.19 32.46
C MET A 367 9.72 -2.35 33.89
N ALA A 368 8.99 -2.97 34.78
CA ALA A 368 9.44 -3.23 36.16
C ALA A 368 10.62 -4.21 36.18
N ASP A 369 10.56 -5.30 35.44
CA ASP A 369 11.62 -6.30 35.32
C ASP A 369 12.91 -5.70 34.74
N ALA A 370 12.78 -4.75 33.80
CA ALA A 370 13.89 -3.99 33.22
C ALA A 370 14.39 -2.82 34.12
N ARG A 371 13.93 -2.69 35.36
CA ARG A 371 14.22 -1.58 36.29
C ARG A 371 13.79 -0.19 35.77
N LEU A 372 12.80 -0.15 34.90
CA LEU A 372 12.16 1.06 34.37
C LEU A 372 10.79 1.33 35.02
N GLY A 373 10.43 0.60 36.08
CA GLY A 373 9.15 0.72 36.78
C GLY A 373 8.85 2.10 37.40
N TYR A 374 9.84 2.98 37.45
CA TYR A 374 9.68 4.39 37.86
C TYR A 374 9.03 5.25 36.76
N ILE A 375 8.94 4.76 35.53
CA ILE A 375 8.26 5.44 34.42
C ILE A 375 6.78 5.01 34.46
N PRO A 376 5.83 5.92 34.71
CA PRO A 376 4.41 5.58 34.75
C PRO A 376 3.90 5.17 33.37
N VAL A 377 3.16 4.08 33.33
CA VAL A 377 2.44 3.61 32.16
C VAL A 377 0.95 3.94 32.35
N LEU A 378 0.46 4.90 31.59
CA LEU A 378 -0.85 5.51 31.69
C LEU A 378 -1.70 5.14 30.46
N ASN A 379 -3.02 5.21 30.62
CA ASN A 379 -3.94 5.09 29.48
C ASN A 379 -3.90 6.38 28.64
N ALA A 380 -4.02 6.25 27.32
CA ALA A 380 -4.28 7.38 26.43
C ALA A 380 -5.62 8.02 26.81
N ARG A 381 -5.74 9.32 26.58
CA ARG A 381 -6.97 10.05 26.90
C ARG A 381 -8.04 9.82 25.85
N LYS A 382 -7.60 9.61 24.57
CA LYS A 382 -8.46 9.45 23.40
C LYS A 382 -9.44 10.62 23.25
N ASP A 383 -8.91 11.84 23.34
CA ASP A 383 -9.68 13.05 23.05
C ASP A 383 -10.26 12.98 21.63
N TYR A 384 -11.28 13.80 21.37
CA TYR A 384 -11.89 13.89 20.06
C TYR A 384 -10.83 14.07 18.96
N ILE A 385 -10.87 13.19 17.95
CA ILE A 385 -9.80 13.02 16.97
C ILE A 385 -9.46 14.32 16.25
N ASN A 386 -10.47 15.14 15.91
CA ASN A 386 -10.25 16.42 15.23
C ASN A 386 -9.43 17.39 16.08
N ASN A 387 -9.58 17.38 17.42
CA ASN A 387 -8.76 18.19 18.32
C ASN A 387 -7.29 17.83 18.22
N ARG A 388 -6.97 16.52 18.17
CA ARG A 388 -5.59 16.03 18.01
C ARG A 388 -5.02 16.42 16.65
N ILE A 389 -5.80 16.27 15.58
CA ILE A 389 -5.44 16.64 14.21
C ILE A 389 -5.19 18.15 14.10
N PHE A 390 -6.09 18.98 14.61
CA PHE A 390 -5.97 20.44 14.54
C PHE A 390 -4.82 20.98 15.40
N ALA A 391 -4.60 20.39 16.59
CA ALA A 391 -3.47 20.76 17.44
C ALA A 391 -2.14 20.47 16.75
N PHE A 392 -1.98 19.29 16.17
CA PHE A 392 -0.77 18.94 15.41
C PHE A 392 -0.59 19.85 14.20
N SER A 393 -1.63 20.04 13.40
CA SER A 393 -1.58 20.92 12.22
C SER A 393 -1.18 22.36 12.59
N SER A 394 -1.67 22.85 13.73
CA SER A 394 -1.29 24.17 14.25
C SER A 394 0.19 24.25 14.62
N LEU A 395 0.73 23.23 15.31
CA LEU A 395 2.15 23.17 15.64
C LEU A 395 3.03 23.09 14.39
N PHE A 396 2.60 22.32 13.38
CA PHE A 396 3.34 22.17 12.13
C PHE A 396 3.39 23.49 11.36
N ILE A 397 2.24 24.16 11.13
CA ILE A 397 2.16 25.44 10.41
C ILE A 397 2.92 26.56 11.14
N GLN A 398 2.94 26.53 12.47
CA GLN A 398 3.69 27.50 13.29
C GLN A 398 5.20 27.20 13.35
N HIS A 399 5.71 26.20 12.64
CA HIS A 399 7.10 25.73 12.73
C HIS A 399 7.55 25.39 14.16
N ARG A 400 6.64 24.78 14.90
CA ARG A 400 6.85 24.34 16.29
C ARG A 400 6.88 22.82 16.43
N PHE A 401 6.61 22.08 15.36
CA PHE A 401 6.81 20.64 15.25
C PHE A 401 8.07 20.36 14.45
N PHE A 402 8.86 19.37 14.90
CA PHE A 402 10.01 18.85 14.17
C PHE A 402 10.07 17.32 14.33
N TYR A 403 10.80 16.66 13.44
CA TYR A 403 11.01 15.22 13.51
C TYR A 403 12.44 14.86 13.13
N THR A 404 12.94 13.73 13.68
CA THR A 404 14.27 13.22 13.37
C THR A 404 14.21 12.21 12.22
N GLU A 405 15.39 11.82 11.73
CA GLU A 405 15.56 10.75 10.74
C GLU A 405 15.07 9.37 11.22
N GLU A 406 14.80 9.18 12.53
CA GLU A 406 14.24 7.95 13.09
C GLU A 406 12.69 7.91 13.05
N CYS A 407 12.06 8.85 12.36
CA CYS A 407 10.60 8.99 12.30
C CYS A 407 10.01 8.69 10.90
N ASP A 408 10.67 7.89 10.07
CA ASP A 408 10.19 7.61 8.71
C ASP A 408 8.77 7.01 8.69
N THR A 409 8.47 6.08 9.59
CA THR A 409 7.14 5.49 9.77
C THR A 409 6.08 6.55 10.11
N LEU A 410 6.41 7.51 10.99
CA LEU A 410 5.51 8.60 11.35
C LEU A 410 5.30 9.57 10.17
N LEU A 411 6.37 9.89 9.46
CA LEU A 411 6.28 10.78 8.29
C LEU A 411 5.42 10.15 7.17
N GLU A 412 5.55 8.85 6.96
CA GLU A 412 4.70 8.09 6.04
C GLU A 412 3.24 8.13 6.50
N ALA A 413 2.97 7.81 7.77
CA ALA A 413 1.63 7.80 8.34
C ALA A 413 0.94 9.17 8.21
N LEU A 414 1.62 10.26 8.58
CA LEU A 414 1.12 11.62 8.45
C LEU A 414 0.94 12.02 6.98
N GLY A 415 1.90 11.67 6.11
CA GLY A 415 1.90 12.04 4.70
C GLY A 415 0.85 11.31 3.85
N THR A 416 0.31 10.20 4.33
CA THR A 416 -0.67 9.36 3.61
C THR A 416 -2.06 9.37 4.24
N ALA A 417 -2.23 9.97 5.42
CA ALA A 417 -3.52 10.02 6.12
C ALA A 417 -4.58 10.79 5.32
N ILE A 418 -5.74 10.17 5.10
CA ILE A 418 -6.86 10.75 4.36
C ILE A 418 -8.15 10.72 5.16
N TRP A 419 -9.04 11.65 4.86
CA TRP A 419 -10.41 11.64 5.36
C TRP A 419 -11.20 10.49 4.71
N ASN A 420 -12.12 9.89 5.45
CA ASN A 420 -12.98 8.84 4.95
C ASN A 420 -13.99 9.41 3.93
N PRO A 421 -13.88 9.09 2.63
CA PRO A 421 -14.74 9.68 1.60
C PRO A 421 -16.19 9.19 1.67
N LYS A 422 -16.48 8.17 2.47
CA LYS A 422 -17.83 7.62 2.66
C LYS A 422 -18.62 8.33 3.74
N VAL A 423 -17.96 9.09 4.59
CA VAL A 423 -18.60 9.81 5.70
C VAL A 423 -18.71 11.28 5.30
N VAL A 424 -19.92 11.71 4.99
CA VAL A 424 -20.20 13.07 4.47
C VAL A 424 -20.51 14.04 5.62
N THR A 425 -21.04 13.54 6.74
CA THR A 425 -21.55 14.36 7.84
C THR A 425 -20.53 14.63 8.95
N GLU A 426 -19.56 13.74 9.14
CA GLU A 426 -18.48 13.91 10.12
C GLU A 426 -17.14 13.69 9.42
N LYS A 427 -16.13 14.53 9.72
CA LYS A 427 -14.77 14.31 9.24
C LYS A 427 -14.16 13.16 10.05
N GLU A 428 -14.17 11.98 9.47
CA GLU A 428 -13.57 10.77 10.04
C GLU A 428 -12.31 10.38 9.27
N ARG A 429 -11.26 9.99 9.97
CA ARG A 429 -10.03 9.47 9.34
C ARG A 429 -10.32 8.09 8.74
N LEU A 430 -9.86 7.84 7.52
CA LEU A 430 -10.02 6.53 6.87
C LEU A 430 -9.16 5.49 7.57
N ASP A 431 -9.82 4.45 8.08
CA ASP A 431 -9.21 3.27 8.67
C ASP A 431 -9.66 2.03 7.90
N ASN A 432 -8.89 1.64 6.89
CA ASN A 432 -9.20 0.48 6.05
C ASN A 432 -7.95 -0.38 5.75
N GLY A 433 -6.88 -0.20 6.53
CA GLY A 433 -5.63 -0.92 6.38
C GLY A 433 -4.73 -0.42 5.23
N THR A 434 -5.12 0.64 4.50
CA THR A 434 -4.28 1.24 3.46
C THR A 434 -3.37 2.35 3.96
N SER A 435 -3.64 2.90 5.15
CA SER A 435 -2.81 3.89 5.85
C SER A 435 -2.42 3.37 7.23
N ASP A 436 -1.29 3.84 7.72
CA ASP A 436 -0.74 3.49 9.03
C ASP A 436 -1.42 4.32 10.13
N ILE A 437 -2.59 3.88 10.57
CA ILE A 437 -3.37 4.54 11.63
C ILE A 437 -2.73 4.28 13.00
N ASP A 438 -2.14 3.11 13.21
CA ASP A 438 -1.53 2.72 14.47
C ASP A 438 -0.41 3.71 14.86
N THR A 439 0.47 4.07 13.92
CA THR A 439 1.52 5.08 14.17
C THR A 439 0.96 6.47 14.43
N LEU A 440 -0.14 6.86 13.75
CA LEU A 440 -0.80 8.14 14.02
C LEU A 440 -1.39 8.18 15.42
N ASP A 441 -2.08 7.15 15.86
CA ASP A 441 -2.69 7.09 17.18
C ASP A 441 -1.61 7.06 18.28
N ALA A 442 -0.55 6.26 18.12
CA ALA A 442 0.59 6.29 19.02
C ALA A 442 1.24 7.69 19.12
N PHE A 443 1.41 8.38 17.99
CA PHE A 443 1.91 9.76 17.97
C PHE A 443 0.97 10.70 18.72
N GLU A 444 -0.33 10.68 18.41
CA GLU A 444 -1.33 11.55 19.02
C GLU A 444 -1.43 11.32 20.54
N TYR A 445 -1.37 10.06 21.02
CA TYR A 445 -1.34 9.75 22.45
C TYR A 445 -0.12 10.37 23.15
N SER A 446 1.01 10.48 22.46
CA SER A 446 2.22 11.02 23.05
C SER A 446 2.11 12.49 23.46
N PHE A 447 1.23 13.30 22.83
CA PHE A 447 1.12 14.74 23.11
C PHE A 447 -0.32 15.23 23.45
N GLU A 448 -1.37 14.44 23.24
CA GLU A 448 -2.76 14.88 23.42
C GLU A 448 -3.04 15.55 24.79
N ARG A 449 -2.46 15.01 25.86
CA ARG A 449 -2.61 15.57 27.21
C ARG A 449 -1.94 16.93 27.40
N ASP A 450 -1.01 17.26 26.53
CA ASP A 450 -0.18 18.45 26.64
C ASP A 450 -0.63 19.56 25.65
N ILE A 451 -1.72 19.35 24.89
CA ILE A 451 -2.23 20.30 23.90
C ILE A 451 -2.40 21.70 24.49
N LYS A 452 -3.03 21.84 25.66
CA LYS A 452 -3.22 23.15 26.31
C LYS A 452 -1.92 23.82 26.75
N THR A 453 -0.88 23.03 27.05
CA THR A 453 0.43 23.57 27.42
C THR A 453 1.22 23.96 26.18
N LEU A 454 1.13 23.16 25.12
CA LEU A 454 1.75 23.44 23.82
C LEU A 454 1.06 24.62 23.11
N LEU A 455 -0.25 24.69 23.19
CA LEU A 455 -1.11 25.67 22.51
C LEU A 455 -2.11 26.25 23.52
N PRO A 456 -1.73 27.28 24.33
CA PRO A 456 -2.58 27.82 25.40
C PRO A 456 -3.95 28.31 24.90
N ASP A 457 -3.98 28.88 23.70
CA ASP A 457 -5.20 29.45 23.08
C ASP A 457 -6.01 28.42 22.31
N PHE A 458 -5.62 27.14 22.29
CA PHE A 458 -6.32 26.10 21.56
C PHE A 458 -7.74 25.91 22.11
N LYS A 459 -8.73 25.96 21.23
CA LYS A 459 -10.14 25.70 21.56
C LYS A 459 -10.45 24.24 21.20
N PHE A 460 -10.91 23.48 22.20
CA PHE A 460 -11.37 22.13 21.96
C PHE A 460 -12.78 22.16 21.36
N SER A 461 -12.99 21.45 20.27
CA SER A 461 -14.28 21.18 19.67
C SER A 461 -14.90 19.89 20.24
N THR A 462 -16.22 19.81 20.19
CA THR A 462 -16.97 18.57 20.46
C THR A 462 -17.49 17.99 19.15
N LYS A 463 -18.01 16.75 19.18
CA LYS A 463 -18.65 16.16 17.99
C LYS A 463 -19.83 16.98 17.46
N GLU A 464 -20.48 17.71 18.34
CA GLU A 464 -21.64 18.58 18.00
C GLU A 464 -21.23 19.83 17.25
N ASP A 465 -19.99 20.28 17.38
CA ASP A 465 -19.47 21.47 16.70
C ASP A 465 -19.09 21.19 15.21
N ASP A 466 -18.92 19.93 14.84
CA ASP A 466 -18.49 19.50 13.50
C ASP A 466 -19.64 18.86 12.67
N ALA A 467 -20.88 18.81 13.20
CA ALA A 467 -22.06 18.16 12.59
C ALA A 467 -22.84 19.10 11.65
#